data_f6fbb777c3de4b7d3c24459695dafd6f
#
_entry.id   f6fbb777c3de4b7d3c24459695dafd6f
#
_cell.length_a   1.000
_cell.length_b   1.000
_cell.length_c   1.000
_cell.angle_alpha   90.00
_cell.angle_beta   90.00
_cell.angle_gamma   90.00
#
_symmetry.space_group_name_H-M   'P 1'
#
loop_
_entity.id
_entity.type
_entity.pdbx_description
1 polymer ?
#
loop_
_entity_poly.entity_id
_entity_poly.type
_entity_poly.pdbx_seq_one_letter_code
_entity_poly.pdbx_strand_id
1 'polypeptide(L)'
;MRPYKPEDYAFRFPNAFVNQVWSGRIPPRIGREYKITTSGRCGGMAFASLDFYHLALPVPTVKTQDFAPASVPPDGHPLSDYIYTRQLHSMLTSWRGVLNGLRFLHWSGLSPQRLHQKSLDEERKAVESLDRGRPLVLGLVKATSRGLTAQGVNHQVVGYDYRTNESGQLEFLVYDPNEPFDASSNEAYQVILRRAVDPDNAELPYELIRPGRIDQWRGFFVQHYRPRVPAEHVINA
;
A
#
# COMPACT_ATOMS: atom_id res chain seq x y z
N MET A 1 -21.08 -6.67 -7.90
CA MET A 1 -19.68 -6.38 -8.28
C MET A 1 -18.93 -7.70 -8.16
N ARG A 2 -17.89 -7.99 -9.00
CA ARG A 2 -17.12 -9.23 -8.85
C ARG A 2 -16.25 -9.14 -7.58
N PRO A 3 -15.95 -10.26 -6.91
CA PRO A 3 -15.00 -10.24 -5.79
C PRO A 3 -13.59 -9.88 -6.29
N TYR A 4 -12.83 -9.17 -5.47
CA TYR A 4 -11.40 -9.00 -5.69
C TYR A 4 -10.71 -10.31 -5.33
N LYS A 5 -9.87 -10.80 -6.23
CA LYS A 5 -9.11 -12.03 -6.04
C LYS A 5 -7.61 -11.73 -6.19
N PRO A 6 -6.78 -12.05 -5.19
CA PRO A 6 -5.33 -11.82 -5.28
C PRO A 6 -4.69 -12.46 -6.53
N GLU A 7 -5.16 -13.63 -6.96
CA GLU A 7 -4.67 -14.31 -8.18
C GLU A 7 -4.84 -13.49 -9.47
N ASP A 8 -5.85 -12.60 -9.52
CA ASP A 8 -6.14 -11.75 -10.67
C ASP A 8 -5.51 -10.36 -10.54
N TYR A 9 -5.44 -9.83 -9.30
CA TYR A 9 -5.18 -8.41 -9.07
C TYR A 9 -3.94 -8.11 -8.22
N ALA A 10 -3.28 -9.11 -7.60
CA ALA A 10 -2.00 -8.93 -6.92
C ALA A 10 -0.84 -9.10 -7.91
N PHE A 11 0.13 -8.21 -7.86
CA PHE A 11 1.35 -8.32 -8.66
C PHE A 11 2.21 -9.50 -8.18
N ARG A 12 2.95 -10.12 -9.12
CA ARG A 12 3.80 -11.30 -8.89
C ARG A 12 5.27 -10.94 -8.68
N PHE A 13 5.52 -9.70 -8.30
CA PHE A 13 6.83 -9.18 -7.92
C PHE A 13 6.71 -8.26 -6.70
N PRO A 14 7.74 -8.20 -5.85
CA PRO A 14 7.69 -7.41 -4.61
C PRO A 14 7.79 -5.91 -4.87
N ASN A 15 7.45 -5.11 -3.88
CA ASN A 15 7.63 -3.67 -3.89
C ASN A 15 9.11 -3.26 -3.63
N ALA A 16 10.03 -3.77 -4.43
CA ALA A 16 11.48 -3.53 -4.31
C ALA A 16 11.98 -2.40 -5.21
N PHE A 17 11.12 -1.44 -5.54
CA PHE A 17 11.49 -0.27 -6.33
C PHE A 17 12.42 0.68 -5.56
N VAL A 18 13.39 1.26 -6.26
CA VAL A 18 14.22 2.35 -5.77
C VAL A 18 13.89 3.60 -6.57
N ASN A 19 13.34 4.62 -5.92
CA ASN A 19 12.95 5.86 -6.59
C ASN A 19 14.03 6.91 -6.36
N GLN A 20 14.58 7.47 -7.45
CA GLN A 20 15.37 8.70 -7.37
C GLN A 20 14.40 9.89 -7.43
N VAL A 21 14.05 10.44 -6.26
CA VAL A 21 13.09 11.55 -6.20
C VAL A 21 13.71 12.88 -6.64
N TRP A 22 15.02 13.01 -6.47
CA TRP A 22 15.75 14.21 -6.90
C TRP A 22 17.25 13.93 -6.97
N SER A 23 17.89 14.37 -8.07
CA SER A 23 19.33 14.50 -8.17
C SER A 23 19.64 15.94 -8.58
N GLY A 24 20.24 16.71 -7.71
CA GLY A 24 20.60 18.08 -8.00
C GLY A 24 21.78 18.57 -7.17
N ARG A 25 22.56 19.49 -7.73
CA ARG A 25 23.60 20.24 -7.01
C ARG A 25 22.94 21.41 -6.31
N ILE A 26 23.06 21.49 -4.98
CA ILE A 26 22.78 22.72 -4.25
C ILE A 26 23.87 23.73 -4.59
N PRO A 27 23.54 25.06 -4.79
CA PRO A 27 24.49 26.08 -5.24
C PRO A 27 25.78 26.16 -4.42
N PRO A 28 26.86 26.80 -4.92
CA PRO A 28 28.24 26.33 -4.90
C PRO A 28 29.03 26.45 -3.59
N ARG A 29 28.42 26.40 -2.43
CA ARG A 29 29.15 26.46 -1.14
C ARG A 29 29.40 25.12 -0.45
N ILE A 30 28.73 24.03 -0.90
CA ILE A 30 28.93 22.69 -0.35
C ILE A 30 28.83 21.69 -1.51
N GLY A 31 29.95 21.33 -2.11
CA GLY A 31 30.08 20.44 -3.27
C GLY A 31 29.65 19.00 -3.04
N ARG A 32 28.52 18.75 -2.39
CA ARG A 32 27.89 17.43 -2.21
C ARG A 32 26.68 17.28 -3.11
N GLU A 33 26.69 16.26 -3.94
CA GLU A 33 25.49 15.76 -4.61
C GLU A 33 24.60 15.10 -3.56
N TYR A 34 23.38 15.60 -3.40
CA TYR A 34 22.36 14.94 -2.58
C TYR A 34 21.46 14.13 -3.50
N LYS A 35 21.45 12.81 -3.31
CA LYS A 35 20.44 11.91 -3.86
C LYS A 35 19.38 11.68 -2.80
N ILE A 36 18.17 12.15 -3.00
CA ILE A 36 17.01 11.74 -2.19
C ILE A 36 16.43 10.52 -2.89
N THR A 37 16.66 9.35 -2.30
CA THR A 37 16.03 8.10 -2.74
C THR A 37 14.93 7.74 -1.77
N THR A 38 13.78 7.31 -2.28
CA THR A 38 12.74 6.65 -1.51
C THR A 38 12.63 5.20 -1.97
N SER A 39 12.45 4.29 -1.02
CA SER A 39 12.26 2.88 -1.32
C SER A 39 10.78 2.57 -1.45
N GLY A 40 10.44 1.78 -2.47
CA GLY A 40 9.12 1.24 -2.68
C GLY A 40 8.14 2.17 -3.40
N ARG A 41 7.14 1.55 -4.03
CA ARG A 41 5.99 2.17 -4.70
C ARG A 41 4.69 1.50 -4.25
N CYS A 42 4.56 1.23 -2.94
CA CYS A 42 3.42 0.47 -2.38
C CYS A 42 2.07 1.10 -2.74
N GLY A 43 1.93 2.42 -2.64
CA GLY A 43 0.73 3.12 -3.05
C GLY A 43 0.48 3.05 -4.54
N GLY A 44 1.53 3.06 -5.35
CA GLY A 44 1.45 2.87 -6.79
C GLY A 44 0.93 1.49 -7.16
N MET A 45 1.48 0.46 -6.55
CA MET A 45 1.02 -0.92 -6.76
C MET A 45 -0.41 -1.13 -6.26
N ALA A 46 -0.75 -0.62 -5.07
CA ALA A 46 -2.11 -0.72 -4.53
C ALA A 46 -3.14 0.01 -5.43
N PHE A 47 -2.82 1.21 -5.92
CA PHE A 47 -3.71 1.95 -6.82
C PHE A 47 -3.81 1.29 -8.19
N ALA A 48 -2.69 0.83 -8.77
CA ALA A 48 -2.69 0.11 -10.04
C ALA A 48 -3.50 -1.19 -9.97
N SER A 49 -3.33 -1.99 -8.91
CA SER A 49 -4.12 -3.18 -8.64
C SER A 49 -5.63 -2.90 -8.69
N LEU A 50 -6.09 -1.84 -8.02
CA LEU A 50 -7.50 -1.45 -8.06
C LEU A 50 -7.94 -0.90 -9.43
N ASP A 51 -7.05 -0.27 -10.20
CA ASP A 51 -7.38 0.16 -11.57
C ASP A 51 -7.70 -1.06 -12.46
N PHE A 52 -6.88 -2.10 -12.41
CA PHE A 52 -7.12 -3.36 -13.13
C PHE A 52 -8.40 -4.05 -12.64
N TYR A 53 -8.64 -4.08 -11.31
CA TYR A 53 -9.89 -4.59 -10.74
C TYR A 53 -11.13 -3.87 -11.31
N HIS A 54 -11.11 -2.53 -11.37
CA HIS A 54 -12.24 -1.76 -11.90
C HIS A 54 -12.48 -1.96 -13.39
N LEU A 55 -11.45 -2.26 -14.15
CA LEU A 55 -11.55 -2.64 -15.56
C LEU A 55 -11.98 -4.08 -15.78
N ALA A 56 -11.98 -4.89 -14.72
CA ALA A 56 -12.22 -6.31 -14.81
C ALA A 56 -11.18 -7.07 -15.66
N LEU A 57 -9.97 -6.57 -15.69
CA LEU A 57 -8.81 -7.17 -16.34
C LEU A 57 -7.81 -7.62 -15.26
N PRO A 58 -7.17 -8.78 -15.39
CA PRO A 58 -6.09 -9.17 -14.48
C PRO A 58 -4.89 -8.22 -14.65
N VAL A 59 -4.07 -8.10 -13.59
CA VAL A 59 -2.77 -7.44 -13.72
C VAL A 59 -1.86 -8.23 -14.68
N PRO A 60 -0.86 -7.60 -15.34
CA PRO A 60 0.13 -8.31 -16.12
C PRO A 60 0.78 -9.44 -15.33
N THR A 61 0.94 -10.61 -15.96
CA THR A 61 1.38 -11.85 -15.30
C THR A 61 2.89 -11.94 -15.10
N VAL A 62 3.63 -10.88 -15.45
CA VAL A 62 5.08 -10.79 -15.23
C VAL A 62 5.46 -10.94 -13.76
N LYS A 63 6.54 -11.66 -13.52
CA LYS A 63 6.99 -12.07 -12.19
C LYS A 63 8.45 -11.69 -11.96
N THR A 64 8.91 -11.79 -10.74
CA THR A 64 10.26 -11.41 -10.31
C THR A 64 11.37 -11.93 -11.25
N GLN A 65 11.28 -13.17 -11.71
CA GLN A 65 12.28 -13.82 -12.56
C GLN A 65 12.38 -13.19 -13.95
N ASP A 66 11.31 -12.58 -14.46
CA ASP A 66 11.28 -11.95 -15.78
C ASP A 66 12.12 -10.66 -15.82
N PHE A 67 12.48 -10.15 -14.66
CA PHE A 67 13.26 -8.91 -14.51
C PHE A 67 14.71 -9.12 -14.04
N ALA A 68 15.20 -10.36 -14.03
CA ALA A 68 16.55 -10.66 -13.55
C ALA A 68 17.62 -9.84 -14.31
N PRO A 69 18.67 -9.31 -13.65
CA PRO A 69 19.01 -9.48 -12.24
C PRO A 69 18.21 -8.58 -11.25
N ALA A 70 17.36 -7.69 -11.75
CA ALA A 70 16.42 -6.96 -10.90
C ALA A 70 15.29 -7.89 -10.43
N SER A 71 14.52 -7.44 -9.45
CA SER A 71 13.35 -8.17 -8.95
C SER A 71 12.02 -7.50 -9.31
N VAL A 72 12.07 -6.35 -9.98
CA VAL A 72 10.94 -5.52 -10.37
C VAL A 72 11.14 -4.96 -11.77
N PRO A 73 10.07 -4.54 -12.47
CA PRO A 73 10.18 -3.87 -13.76
C PRO A 73 11.14 -2.67 -13.68
N PRO A 74 12.12 -2.56 -14.58
CA PRO A 74 13.07 -1.45 -14.60
C PRO A 74 12.36 -0.13 -14.96
N ASP A 75 13.00 1.00 -14.66
CA ASP A 75 12.54 2.31 -15.11
C ASP A 75 12.48 2.35 -16.65
N GLY A 76 11.43 2.95 -17.20
CA GLY A 76 11.11 2.93 -18.64
C GLY A 76 10.28 1.72 -19.09
N HIS A 77 10.12 0.71 -18.26
CA HIS A 77 9.15 -0.36 -18.53
C HIS A 77 7.73 0.17 -18.31
N PRO A 78 6.77 -0.07 -19.23
CA PRO A 78 5.43 0.53 -19.15
C PRO A 78 4.73 0.35 -17.79
N LEU A 79 4.83 -0.84 -17.22
CA LEU A 79 4.25 -1.17 -15.93
C LEU A 79 4.95 -0.42 -14.77
N SER A 80 6.28 -0.28 -14.81
CA SER A 80 7.05 0.48 -13.82
C SER A 80 6.65 1.95 -13.81
N ASP A 81 6.55 2.57 -14.98
CA ASP A 81 6.20 3.98 -15.16
C ASP A 81 4.74 4.24 -14.75
N TYR A 82 3.85 3.30 -15.05
CA TYR A 82 2.46 3.36 -14.59
C TYR A 82 2.38 3.29 -13.07
N ILE A 83 3.02 2.30 -12.43
CA ILE A 83 3.07 2.18 -10.97
C ILE A 83 3.66 3.44 -10.33
N TYR A 84 4.72 4.01 -10.92
CA TYR A 84 5.30 5.27 -10.42
C TYR A 84 4.29 6.44 -10.49
N THR A 85 3.61 6.58 -11.61
CA THR A 85 2.56 7.60 -11.79
C THR A 85 1.44 7.40 -10.76
N ARG A 86 1.03 6.16 -10.51
CA ARG A 86 0.01 5.84 -9.50
C ARG A 86 0.51 6.07 -8.08
N GLN A 87 1.82 5.91 -7.82
CA GLN A 87 2.44 6.27 -6.53
C GLN A 87 2.26 7.77 -6.24
N LEU A 88 2.50 8.64 -7.22
CA LEU A 88 2.26 10.07 -7.07
C LEU A 88 0.76 10.36 -6.83
N HIS A 89 -0.12 9.71 -7.59
CA HIS A 89 -1.56 9.85 -7.39
C HIS A 89 -2.01 9.37 -6.02
N SER A 90 -1.43 8.30 -5.46
CA SER A 90 -1.78 7.79 -4.13
C SER A 90 -1.54 8.82 -3.03
N MET A 91 -0.58 9.71 -3.22
CA MET A 91 -0.28 10.81 -2.28
C MET A 91 -1.08 12.08 -2.56
N LEU A 92 -1.33 12.38 -3.85
CA LEU A 92 -1.96 13.63 -4.30
C LEU A 92 -3.49 13.54 -4.42
N THR A 93 -4.08 12.34 -4.44
CA THR A 93 -5.54 12.19 -4.44
C THR A 93 -6.13 12.72 -3.15
N SER A 94 -7.20 13.50 -3.28
CA SER A 94 -7.80 14.21 -2.16
C SER A 94 -9.30 13.95 -2.03
N TRP A 95 -9.78 14.07 -0.81
CA TRP A 95 -11.19 14.18 -0.47
C TRP A 95 -11.42 15.50 0.24
N ARG A 96 -12.38 16.30 -0.24
CA ARG A 96 -12.68 17.61 0.35
C ARG A 96 -11.43 18.48 0.54
N GLY A 97 -10.49 18.41 -0.40
CA GLY A 97 -9.25 19.20 -0.39
C GLY A 97 -8.12 18.65 0.50
N VAL A 98 -8.33 17.57 1.24
CA VAL A 98 -7.28 16.96 2.05
C VAL A 98 -6.60 15.84 1.26
N LEU A 99 -5.31 16.01 0.94
CA LEU A 99 -4.50 15.03 0.23
C LEU A 99 -4.19 13.83 1.14
N ASN A 100 -4.11 12.63 0.56
CA ASN A 100 -3.68 11.43 1.28
C ASN A 100 -2.29 11.61 1.92
N GLY A 101 -1.34 12.23 1.21
CA GLY A 101 -0.02 12.56 1.74
C GLY A 101 -0.07 13.43 2.99
N LEU A 102 -0.96 14.45 3.01
CA LEU A 102 -1.17 15.29 4.19
C LEU A 102 -1.82 14.52 5.35
N ARG A 103 -2.67 13.52 5.05
CA ARG A 103 -3.22 12.63 6.08
C ARG A 103 -2.11 11.80 6.74
N PHE A 104 -1.18 11.24 5.98
CA PHE A 104 -0.02 10.55 6.55
C PHE A 104 0.78 11.47 7.48
N LEU A 105 1.14 12.67 7.03
CA LEU A 105 1.86 13.65 7.85
C LEU A 105 1.10 14.01 9.13
N HIS A 106 -0.20 14.26 9.02
CA HIS A 106 -1.04 14.60 10.17
C HIS A 106 -1.13 13.45 11.17
N TRP A 107 -1.42 12.23 10.68
CA TRP A 107 -1.63 11.06 11.52
C TRP A 107 -0.34 10.58 12.19
N SER A 108 0.81 10.70 11.52
CA SER A 108 2.12 10.40 12.11
C SER A 108 2.44 11.27 13.35
N GLY A 109 1.88 12.47 13.44
CA GLY A 109 2.07 13.36 14.59
C GLY A 109 0.99 13.25 15.67
N LEU A 110 0.07 12.30 15.58
CA LEU A 110 -0.94 12.09 16.60
C LEU A 110 -0.39 11.27 17.78
N SER A 111 -0.96 11.52 18.99
CA SER A 111 -0.71 10.61 20.11
C SER A 111 -1.29 9.22 19.84
N PRO A 112 -0.75 8.15 20.46
CA PRO A 112 -1.23 6.78 20.26
C PRO A 112 -2.75 6.66 20.46
N GLN A 113 -3.29 7.25 21.53
CA GLN A 113 -4.72 7.18 21.85
C GLN A 113 -5.60 7.85 20.78
N ARG A 114 -5.20 9.05 20.29
CA ARG A 114 -5.93 9.75 19.22
C ARG A 114 -5.85 9.01 17.89
N LEU A 115 -4.69 8.44 17.60
CA LEU A 115 -4.50 7.67 16.38
C LEU A 115 -5.35 6.41 16.40
N HIS A 116 -5.36 5.67 17.52
CA HIS A 116 -6.18 4.49 17.71
C HIS A 116 -7.69 4.81 17.55
N GLN A 117 -8.21 5.84 18.23
CA GLN A 117 -9.63 6.24 18.11
C GLN A 117 -10.00 6.55 16.64
N LYS A 118 -9.15 7.27 15.92
CA LYS A 118 -9.38 7.56 14.51
C LYS A 118 -9.33 6.29 13.65
N SER A 119 -8.45 5.35 13.96
CA SER A 119 -8.37 4.08 13.22
C SER A 119 -9.62 3.21 13.44
N LEU A 120 -10.25 3.24 14.61
CA LEU A 120 -11.54 2.59 14.86
C LEU A 120 -12.66 3.17 13.97
N ASP A 121 -12.67 4.48 13.73
CA ASP A 121 -13.61 5.10 12.80
C ASP A 121 -13.33 4.66 11.34
N GLU A 122 -12.08 4.48 10.97
CA GLU A 122 -11.69 4.00 9.64
C GLU A 122 -11.97 2.50 9.47
N GLU A 123 -11.87 1.68 10.53
CA GLU A 123 -12.33 0.28 10.51
C GLU A 123 -13.79 0.18 10.06
N ARG A 124 -14.67 0.98 10.68
CA ARG A 124 -16.10 0.99 10.32
C ARG A 124 -16.32 1.35 8.85
N LYS A 125 -15.60 2.36 8.35
CA LYS A 125 -15.66 2.75 6.93
C LYS A 125 -15.14 1.65 6.00
N ALA A 126 -14.08 0.94 6.42
CA ALA A 126 -13.54 -0.16 5.66
C ALA A 126 -14.57 -1.31 5.55
N VAL A 127 -15.17 -1.72 6.67
CA VAL A 127 -16.25 -2.72 6.70
C VAL A 127 -17.40 -2.31 5.80
N GLU A 128 -17.93 -1.07 5.95
CA GLU A 128 -19.01 -0.58 5.12
C GLU A 128 -18.69 -0.58 3.62
N SER A 129 -17.44 -0.35 3.24
CA SER A 129 -17.01 -0.41 1.84
C SER A 129 -16.99 -1.85 1.33
N LEU A 130 -16.42 -2.76 2.13
CA LEU A 130 -16.29 -4.18 1.79
C LEU A 130 -17.64 -4.88 1.75
N ASP A 131 -18.59 -4.55 2.64
CA ASP A 131 -19.99 -5.04 2.59
C ASP A 131 -20.69 -4.70 1.27
N ARG A 132 -20.29 -3.59 0.64
CA ARG A 132 -20.77 -3.21 -0.69
C ARG A 132 -19.97 -3.83 -1.83
N GLY A 133 -19.05 -4.77 -1.52
CA GLY A 133 -18.16 -5.41 -2.49
C GLY A 133 -17.15 -4.43 -3.11
N ARG A 134 -16.73 -3.39 -2.37
CA ARG A 134 -15.81 -2.35 -2.84
C ARG A 134 -14.48 -2.45 -2.12
N PRO A 135 -13.47 -3.07 -2.71
CA PRO A 135 -12.11 -3.06 -2.18
C PRO A 135 -11.58 -1.62 -2.11
N LEU A 136 -10.64 -1.39 -1.21
CA LEU A 136 -10.17 -0.05 -0.87
C LEU A 136 -8.69 -0.06 -0.52
N VAL A 137 -8.04 1.11 -0.56
CA VAL A 137 -6.65 1.24 -0.12
C VAL A 137 -6.60 1.68 1.34
N LEU A 138 -5.82 0.97 2.14
CA LEU A 138 -5.51 1.28 3.53
C LEU A 138 -4.10 1.87 3.62
N GLY A 139 -4.00 3.07 4.19
CA GLY A 139 -2.72 3.70 4.52
C GLY A 139 -2.32 3.37 5.94
N LEU A 140 -1.31 2.54 6.11
CA LEU A 140 -0.80 2.07 7.41
C LEU A 140 0.22 3.08 7.95
N VAL A 141 0.03 3.51 9.19
CA VAL A 141 0.83 4.54 9.85
C VAL A 141 1.78 3.90 10.86
N LYS A 142 3.07 4.04 10.64
CA LYS A 142 4.15 3.61 11.54
C LYS A 142 5.01 4.80 12.02
N ALA A 143 5.16 5.83 11.17
CA ALA A 143 5.91 7.03 11.50
C ALA A 143 5.40 7.70 12.78
N THR A 144 6.32 8.21 13.58
CA THR A 144 6.06 8.90 14.87
C THR A 144 6.25 10.42 14.77
N SER A 145 6.62 10.92 13.60
CA SER A 145 6.86 12.35 13.37
C SER A 145 6.33 12.79 12.00
N ARG A 146 6.13 14.10 11.84
CA ARG A 146 5.67 14.72 10.59
C ARG A 146 6.80 15.01 9.59
N GLY A 147 8.03 14.60 9.88
CA GLY A 147 9.16 14.76 8.97
C GLY A 147 8.95 13.96 7.68
N LEU A 148 9.28 14.55 6.51
CA LEU A 148 9.10 13.87 5.22
C LEU A 148 9.92 12.58 5.13
N THR A 149 11.14 12.56 5.66
CA THR A 149 12.00 11.37 5.70
C THR A 149 11.44 10.27 6.59
N ALA A 150 10.71 10.63 7.65
CA ALA A 150 10.06 9.65 8.53
C ALA A 150 8.87 8.94 7.85
N GLN A 151 8.30 9.51 6.79
CA GLN A 151 7.14 8.91 6.12
C GLN A 151 7.48 7.63 5.35
N GLY A 152 8.74 7.38 5.06
CA GLY A 152 9.18 6.18 4.32
C GLY A 152 8.89 4.85 5.02
N VAL A 153 8.58 4.86 6.33
CA VAL A 153 8.17 3.65 7.09
C VAL A 153 6.67 3.38 7.06
N ASN A 154 5.87 4.31 6.55
CA ASN A 154 4.44 4.10 6.33
C ASN A 154 4.23 3.18 5.12
N HIS A 155 3.06 2.54 5.03
CA HIS A 155 2.79 1.57 4.00
C HIS A 155 1.37 1.70 3.44
N GLN A 156 1.12 1.08 2.28
CA GLN A 156 -0.18 1.09 1.63
C GLN A 156 -0.50 -0.32 1.13
N VAL A 157 -1.69 -0.82 1.47
CA VAL A 157 -2.20 -2.13 1.09
C VAL A 157 -3.62 -2.03 0.53
N VAL A 158 -4.10 -3.04 -0.19
CA VAL A 158 -5.49 -3.14 -0.64
C VAL A 158 -6.27 -4.04 0.30
N GLY A 159 -7.25 -3.49 1.04
CA GLY A 159 -8.24 -4.29 1.75
C GLY A 159 -9.29 -4.77 0.76
N TYR A 160 -9.51 -6.09 0.68
CA TYR A 160 -10.42 -6.64 -0.31
C TYR A 160 -11.55 -7.48 0.26
N ASP A 161 -11.40 -7.94 1.51
CA ASP A 161 -12.42 -8.68 2.25
C ASP A 161 -12.16 -8.55 3.76
N TYR A 162 -13.08 -9.03 4.58
CA TYR A 162 -12.90 -9.14 6.00
C TYR A 162 -13.63 -10.35 6.58
N ARG A 163 -13.21 -10.78 7.74
CA ARG A 163 -13.86 -11.84 8.50
C ARG A 163 -13.74 -11.59 9.99
N THR A 164 -14.53 -12.30 10.77
CA THR A 164 -14.35 -12.39 12.23
C THR A 164 -13.72 -13.76 12.52
N ASN A 165 -12.60 -13.76 13.25
CA ASN A 165 -11.94 -15.00 13.64
C ASN A 165 -12.67 -15.66 14.82
N GLU A 166 -12.21 -16.84 15.22
CA GLU A 166 -12.79 -17.63 16.33
C GLU A 166 -12.83 -16.90 17.67
N SER A 167 -11.93 -15.95 17.89
CA SER A 167 -11.88 -15.09 19.08
C SER A 167 -12.79 -13.86 18.99
N GLY A 168 -13.61 -13.72 17.94
CA GLY A 168 -14.47 -12.58 17.70
C GLY A 168 -13.75 -11.32 17.20
N GLN A 169 -12.50 -11.44 16.79
CA GLN A 169 -11.66 -10.32 16.34
C GLN A 169 -11.82 -10.08 14.84
N LEU A 170 -11.95 -8.82 14.45
CA LEU A 170 -12.03 -8.41 13.05
C LEU A 170 -10.67 -8.57 12.36
N GLU A 171 -10.66 -9.24 11.22
CA GLU A 171 -9.50 -9.45 10.35
C GLU A 171 -9.82 -8.95 8.94
N PHE A 172 -9.06 -7.97 8.44
CA PHE A 172 -9.11 -7.56 7.04
C PHE A 172 -8.17 -8.43 6.22
N LEU A 173 -8.68 -9.02 5.16
CA LEU A 173 -7.86 -9.69 4.15
C LEU A 173 -7.30 -8.63 3.22
N VAL A 174 -5.98 -8.58 3.05
CA VAL A 174 -5.32 -7.53 2.30
C VAL A 174 -4.35 -8.06 1.25
N TYR A 175 -4.26 -7.38 0.10
CA TYR A 175 -3.11 -7.51 -0.79
C TYR A 175 -2.03 -6.54 -0.31
N ASP A 176 -0.86 -7.07 0.01
CA ASP A 176 0.32 -6.30 0.39
C ASP A 176 1.33 -6.28 -0.77
N PRO A 177 1.67 -5.09 -1.32
CA PRO A 177 2.68 -4.98 -2.37
C PRO A 177 4.06 -5.56 -2.01
N ASN A 178 4.37 -5.73 -0.73
CA ASN A 178 5.63 -6.35 -0.31
C ASN A 178 5.58 -7.89 -0.36
N GLU A 179 4.38 -8.48 -0.48
CA GLU A 179 4.17 -9.92 -0.58
C GLU A 179 3.63 -10.25 -1.99
N PRO A 180 4.51 -10.62 -2.94
CA PRO A 180 4.09 -10.94 -4.29
C PRO A 180 3.16 -12.15 -4.29
N PHE A 181 2.17 -12.16 -5.19
CA PHE A 181 1.35 -13.34 -5.40
C PHE A 181 2.18 -14.43 -6.09
N ASP A 182 2.29 -15.58 -5.45
CA ASP A 182 2.95 -16.75 -6.01
C ASP A 182 1.92 -17.73 -6.59
N ALA A 183 1.80 -17.75 -7.91
CA ALA A 183 0.90 -18.65 -8.61
C ALA A 183 1.35 -20.14 -8.56
N SER A 184 2.58 -20.41 -8.13
CA SER A 184 3.09 -21.78 -7.95
C SER A 184 2.84 -22.34 -6.56
N SER A 185 2.48 -21.51 -5.61
CA SER A 185 2.12 -21.93 -4.25
C SER A 185 0.75 -22.62 -4.25
N ASN A 186 0.68 -23.75 -3.55
CA ASN A 186 -0.60 -24.39 -3.26
C ASN A 186 -1.32 -23.75 -2.05
N GLU A 187 -0.69 -22.79 -1.40
CA GLU A 187 -1.26 -22.08 -0.26
C GLU A 187 -2.05 -20.86 -0.73
N ALA A 188 -3.20 -20.63 -0.10
CA ALA A 188 -3.99 -19.45 -0.37
C ALA A 188 -3.19 -18.20 0.04
N TYR A 189 -3.22 -17.14 -0.78
CA TYR A 189 -2.66 -15.85 -0.43
C TYR A 189 -3.35 -15.32 0.83
N GLN A 190 -2.63 -15.20 1.93
CA GLN A 190 -3.17 -14.75 3.21
C GLN A 190 -2.26 -13.71 3.85
N VAL A 191 -2.62 -12.45 3.63
CA VAL A 191 -2.09 -11.33 4.42
C VAL A 191 -3.25 -10.70 5.18
N ILE A 192 -3.09 -10.54 6.49
CA ILE A 192 -4.15 -10.11 7.40
C ILE A 192 -3.73 -8.86 8.15
N LEU A 193 -4.59 -7.85 8.12
CA LEU A 193 -4.50 -6.68 9.01
C LEU A 193 -5.57 -6.81 10.10
N ARG A 194 -5.14 -6.80 11.37
CA ARG A 194 -6.05 -6.86 12.53
C ARG A 194 -5.55 -6.01 13.68
N ARG A 195 -6.37 -5.90 14.73
CA ARG A 195 -5.88 -5.38 16.00
C ARG A 195 -4.90 -6.38 16.64
N ALA A 196 -3.87 -5.86 17.32
CA ALA A 196 -2.93 -6.70 18.05
C ALA A 196 -3.65 -7.48 19.16
N VAL A 197 -3.17 -8.69 19.41
CA VAL A 197 -3.73 -9.55 20.46
C VAL A 197 -3.33 -9.04 21.83
N ASP A 198 -2.15 -8.41 21.95
CA ASP A 198 -1.65 -7.83 23.20
C ASP A 198 -2.24 -6.42 23.41
N PRO A 199 -3.20 -6.25 24.34
CA PRO A 199 -3.80 -4.96 24.65
C PRO A 199 -2.81 -3.98 25.32
N ASP A 200 -1.69 -4.46 25.86
CA ASP A 200 -0.71 -3.64 26.56
C ASP A 200 0.18 -2.86 25.59
N ASN A 201 0.21 -3.23 24.30
CA ASN A 201 0.90 -2.49 23.27
C ASN A 201 0.06 -1.33 22.72
N ALA A 202 -0.30 -0.38 23.57
CA ALA A 202 -1.12 0.78 23.21
C ALA A 202 -0.49 1.69 22.12
N GLU A 203 0.81 1.57 21.88
CA GLU A 203 1.50 2.36 20.85
C GLU A 203 1.37 1.75 19.46
N LEU A 204 1.27 0.42 19.34
CA LEU A 204 1.23 -0.33 18.09
C LEU A 204 0.04 -1.31 18.08
N PRO A 205 -1.20 -0.79 18.13
CA PRO A 205 -2.41 -1.59 18.35
C PRO A 205 -2.86 -2.42 17.11
N TYR A 206 -2.11 -2.40 16.01
CA TYR A 206 -2.43 -3.16 14.81
C TYR A 206 -1.27 -4.05 14.37
N GLU A 207 -1.62 -5.21 13.80
CA GLU A 207 -0.72 -6.20 13.25
C GLU A 207 -1.02 -6.42 11.77
N LEU A 208 0.04 -6.45 10.95
CA LEU A 208 -0.01 -6.94 9.59
C LEU A 208 0.72 -8.29 9.57
N ILE A 209 -0.06 -9.35 9.44
CA ILE A 209 0.41 -10.74 9.47
C ILE A 209 0.67 -11.18 8.04
N ARG A 210 1.88 -11.63 7.78
CA ARG A 210 2.36 -12.17 6.52
C ARG A 210 2.93 -13.57 6.74
N PRO A 211 3.14 -14.38 5.71
CA PRO A 211 3.85 -15.65 5.85
C PRO A 211 5.20 -15.47 6.57
N GLY A 212 5.33 -16.09 7.73
CA GLY A 212 6.57 -16.05 8.55
C GLY A 212 6.90 -14.71 9.23
N ARG A 213 6.04 -13.69 9.16
CA ARG A 213 6.35 -12.37 9.70
C ARG A 213 5.12 -11.60 10.18
N ILE A 214 5.25 -10.92 11.31
CA ILE A 214 4.25 -9.99 11.84
C ILE A 214 4.90 -8.62 11.98
N ASP A 215 4.29 -7.60 11.36
CA ASP A 215 4.68 -6.21 11.52
C ASP A 215 3.62 -5.46 12.33
N GLN A 216 4.07 -4.63 13.26
CA GLN A 216 3.19 -3.83 14.11
C GLN A 216 3.05 -2.41 13.58
N TRP A 217 1.85 -1.84 13.74
CA TRP A 217 1.45 -0.53 13.20
C TRP A 217 0.72 0.29 14.26
N ARG A 218 0.92 1.60 14.22
CA ARG A 218 0.28 2.55 15.12
C ARG A 218 -1.21 2.77 14.79
N GLY A 219 -1.59 2.57 13.54
CA GLY A 219 -2.95 2.75 13.05
C GLY A 219 -3.02 2.74 11.53
N PHE A 220 -4.22 2.93 11.00
CA PHE A 220 -4.44 3.02 9.56
C PHE A 220 -5.63 3.92 9.23
N PHE A 221 -5.73 4.32 7.98
CA PHE A 221 -6.88 5.05 7.46
C PHE A 221 -7.24 4.60 6.04
N VAL A 222 -8.52 4.70 5.68
CA VAL A 222 -9.00 4.48 4.32
C VAL A 222 -8.53 5.64 3.45
N GLN A 223 -7.78 5.33 2.40
CA GLN A 223 -7.31 6.33 1.43
C GLN A 223 -8.38 6.69 0.41
N HIS A 224 -8.31 7.91 -0.05
CA HIS A 224 -9.10 8.34 -1.22
C HIS A 224 -8.41 7.82 -2.48
N TYR A 225 -9.18 7.04 -3.21
CA TYR A 225 -8.78 6.45 -4.47
C TYR A 225 -9.69 6.96 -5.59
N ARG A 226 -9.11 7.18 -6.77
CA ARG A 226 -9.85 7.47 -8.00
C ARG A 226 -9.37 6.52 -9.08
N PRO A 227 -10.26 5.73 -9.70
CA PRO A 227 -9.91 4.82 -10.77
C PRO A 227 -9.25 5.56 -11.95
N ARG A 228 -8.32 4.88 -12.59
CA ARG A 228 -7.69 5.29 -13.84
C ARG A 228 -7.68 4.10 -14.80
N VAL A 229 -7.80 4.38 -16.09
CA VAL A 229 -7.66 3.36 -17.11
C VAL A 229 -6.19 3.31 -17.51
N PRO A 230 -5.47 2.19 -17.30
CA PRO A 230 -4.14 2.00 -17.85
C PRO A 230 -4.18 2.06 -19.37
N ALA A 231 -3.14 2.59 -19.99
CA ALA A 231 -3.00 2.55 -21.44
C ALA A 231 -2.78 1.10 -21.92
N GLU A 232 -3.11 0.82 -23.17
CA GLU A 232 -3.03 -0.53 -23.76
C GLU A 232 -1.65 -1.18 -23.61
N HIS A 233 -0.59 -0.40 -23.81
CA HIS A 233 0.79 -0.89 -23.65
C HIS A 233 1.17 -1.24 -22.21
N VAL A 234 0.40 -0.78 -21.20
CA VAL A 234 0.55 -1.18 -19.78
C VAL A 234 -0.22 -2.48 -19.51
N ILE A 235 -1.40 -2.62 -20.15
CA ILE A 235 -2.23 -3.83 -20.01
C ILE A 235 -1.53 -5.04 -20.61
N ASN A 236 -0.80 -4.85 -21.70
CA ASN A 236 -0.09 -5.88 -22.45
C ASN A 236 1.41 -5.99 -22.07
N ALA A 237 1.83 -5.38 -20.95
CA ALA A 237 3.23 -5.33 -20.52
C ALA A 237 3.74 -6.66 -19.93
#